data_0ad4320cddb1ed246c917884b35d98ae
#
_entry.id   0ad4320cddb1ed246c917884b35d98ae
#
_cell.length_a   1.000
_cell.length_b   1.000
_cell.length_c   1.000
_cell.angle_alpha   90.00
_cell.angle_beta   90.00
_cell.angle_gamma   90.00
#
_symmetry.space_group_name_H-M   'P 1'
#
loop_
_entity.id
_entity.type
_entity.pdbx_description
1 polymer ?
#
loop_
_entity_poly.entity_id
_entity_poly.type
_entity_poly.pdbx_seq_one_letter_code
_entity_poly.pdbx_strand_id
1 'polypeptide(L)'
;MKRRQTTGAVLLALLLMLTATLSAVPVTAEAGTLTLDKTTYTEGEDILVTATGSGADWVGLYAAGDGVPGGGQVSIYWYHVAQDGNKSGEQKNIREAEFRNDRGSLLEIPAGDYVMFLCANDGYTVLAQVAFTVKPAPEQVPDAPASAVYTSDGVGAGRADGKLTVTEGAGSAKPLSYVAYWANADGVLPGWSAAATFARTGATTTTRLADNTLIPAGADRLLVFAQRRGACSATGTEALLPAGAADFDPGTLLGEMQVMSDIHINPSDDHLHNKHFAQALADIRTISPNSMGIFVNGDVADHGQVAEYEAFNRLIAQAGDGLPPVLCAIGNHDFDGGLDAKGQIRRFLKGTGNSSETIWFDTWISGYHFVFLGGEAAGLHADLSNAQLAWLEETLAKDRVEGRPTFLFLHQGLMDTVAGTFQYQNWHGVKQSAQLRRILRQYPEVVLFSGHSHWTMESAHTVKPADSSLPSVVSTASCAYLWDDSCIATNVGIVGSEGYYIYLYENCLIVRGRSFDRGEWIGSAQFILPLPTSGGTETESTTETATEPVTEPVTGTEPDSSTQPVPGTATGTVAGTSGAGADSSTLQEPTTTAADSSASGCASSLGGALGSISVLLLGGAVLSRRKRSRNLR
;
A
#
# COMPACT_ATOMS: atom_id res chain seq x y z
N MET A 1 -10.74 72.34 17.53
CA MET A 1 -9.30 72.53 17.82
C MET A 1 -8.51 71.27 17.43
N LYS A 2 -7.55 71.48 16.48
CA LYS A 2 -6.32 70.68 16.20
C LYS A 2 -6.47 69.15 16.04
N ARG A 3 -6.50 68.64 14.78
CA ARG A 3 -5.39 68.13 13.97
C ARG A 3 -4.63 66.97 14.62
N ARG A 4 -4.75 65.81 14.02
CA ARG A 4 -3.57 65.02 13.56
C ARG A 4 -3.98 64.12 12.41
N GLN A 5 -3.46 64.51 11.25
CA GLN A 5 -3.34 63.72 10.02
C GLN A 5 -2.00 62.96 10.04
N THR A 6 -1.98 61.89 9.28
CA THR A 6 -0.82 61.33 8.58
C THR A 6 0.23 60.57 9.39
N THR A 7 0.18 59.26 9.28
CA THR A 7 1.38 58.40 9.03
C THR A 7 0.89 57.01 8.57
N GLY A 8 0.63 56.93 7.28
CA GLY A 8 0.26 55.63 6.64
C GLY A 8 0.79 55.62 5.19
N ALA A 9 2.07 55.91 4.99
CA ALA A 9 2.65 55.88 3.64
C ALA A 9 4.19 55.80 3.62
N VAL A 10 4.79 55.01 4.51
CA VAL A 10 6.28 54.77 4.47
C VAL A 10 6.64 53.29 4.77
N LEU A 11 5.72 52.37 4.70
CA LEU A 11 6.04 50.94 4.89
C LEU A 11 5.88 50.08 3.61
N LEU A 12 5.85 50.71 2.43
CA LEU A 12 5.73 49.99 1.14
C LEU A 12 6.94 50.23 0.22
N ALA A 13 8.06 50.69 0.72
CA ALA A 13 9.24 51.02 -0.11
C ALA A 13 10.56 50.43 0.41
N LEU A 14 10.52 49.41 1.29
CA LEU A 14 11.77 48.78 1.81
C LEU A 14 11.79 47.25 1.66
N LEU A 15 10.99 46.69 0.76
CA LEU A 15 11.00 45.24 0.47
C LEU A 15 11.49 44.95 -0.96
N LEU A 16 12.24 45.81 -1.57
CA LEU A 16 12.69 45.70 -2.97
C LEU A 16 14.16 46.06 -3.16
N MET A 17 15.05 45.73 -2.24
CA MET A 17 16.50 45.67 -2.49
C MET A 17 17.20 44.84 -1.42
N LEU A 18 17.06 43.50 -1.48
CA LEU A 18 18.06 42.60 -0.96
C LEU A 18 18.52 41.67 -2.10
N THR A 19 19.13 42.29 -3.12
CA THR A 19 20.01 41.56 -4.02
C THR A 19 21.25 41.18 -3.20
N ALA A 20 21.24 39.96 -2.69
CA ALA A 20 22.46 39.37 -2.14
C ALA A 20 23.46 39.24 -3.29
N THR A 21 24.45 40.14 -3.30
CA THR A 21 25.67 39.96 -4.10
C THR A 21 26.42 38.76 -3.53
N LEU A 22 26.13 37.55 -4.05
CA LEU A 22 27.05 36.41 -3.86
C LEU A 22 28.31 36.73 -4.66
N SER A 23 29.41 36.93 -3.95
CA SER A 23 30.75 37.03 -4.54
C SER A 23 31.07 35.73 -5.29
N ALA A 24 31.23 35.82 -6.58
CA ALA A 24 31.66 34.73 -7.43
C ALA A 24 33.08 34.29 -7.01
N VAL A 25 33.20 33.09 -6.50
CA VAL A 25 34.48 32.39 -6.39
C VAL A 25 34.84 31.87 -7.79
N PRO A 26 36.02 32.18 -8.36
CA PRO A 26 36.36 31.66 -9.68
C PRO A 26 36.66 30.15 -9.57
N VAL A 27 35.76 29.31 -10.05
CA VAL A 27 36.00 27.88 -10.27
C VAL A 27 36.48 27.73 -11.71
N THR A 28 37.76 27.44 -11.91
CA THR A 28 38.32 26.96 -13.17
C THR A 28 38.16 25.45 -13.24
N ALA A 29 36.97 24.97 -13.64
CA ALA A 29 36.73 23.62 -14.11
C ALA A 29 35.78 23.77 -15.31
N GLU A 30 35.82 22.86 -16.28
CA GLU A 30 34.90 22.86 -17.42
C GLU A 30 33.46 23.08 -16.92
N ALA A 31 32.96 24.28 -17.20
CA ALA A 31 31.73 24.75 -16.57
C ALA A 31 30.55 23.99 -17.15
N GLY A 32 30.00 23.05 -16.40
CA GLY A 32 28.68 22.50 -16.69
C GLY A 32 27.65 23.61 -16.84
N THR A 33 26.67 23.45 -17.70
CA THR A 33 25.57 24.41 -17.87
C THR A 33 24.27 23.81 -17.37
N LEU A 34 23.39 24.66 -16.84
CA LEU A 34 22.06 24.29 -16.39
C LEU A 34 21.07 25.34 -16.88
N THR A 35 20.09 24.95 -17.66
CA THR A 35 19.08 25.84 -18.22
C THR A 35 17.69 25.24 -18.14
N LEU A 36 16.69 26.09 -18.00
CA LEU A 36 15.28 25.75 -18.12
C LEU A 36 14.71 26.40 -19.37
N ASP A 37 13.68 25.80 -19.95
CA ASP A 37 12.95 26.38 -21.09
C ASP A 37 12.18 27.66 -20.70
N LYS A 38 11.80 27.79 -19.40
CA LYS A 38 11.13 28.95 -18.81
C LYS A 38 11.63 29.22 -17.40
N THR A 39 11.28 30.40 -16.87
CA THR A 39 11.53 30.77 -15.45
C THR A 39 10.24 30.84 -14.64
N THR A 40 9.09 30.64 -15.27
CA THR A 40 7.79 30.62 -14.63
C THR A 40 6.94 29.52 -15.27
N TYR A 41 6.41 28.65 -14.45
CA TYR A 41 5.52 27.55 -14.81
C TYR A 41 4.20 27.69 -14.06
N THR A 42 3.22 26.95 -14.50
CA THR A 42 1.98 26.72 -13.76
C THR A 42 2.04 25.31 -13.17
N GLU A 43 1.49 25.11 -11.99
CA GLU A 43 1.40 23.77 -11.41
C GLU A 43 0.84 22.77 -12.40
N GLY A 44 1.50 21.61 -12.51
CA GLY A 44 1.14 20.57 -13.47
C GLY A 44 1.67 20.79 -14.90
N GLU A 45 2.35 21.90 -15.16
CA GLU A 45 3.04 22.16 -16.43
C GLU A 45 4.38 21.41 -16.47
N ASP A 46 4.74 20.90 -17.64
CA ASP A 46 6.03 20.25 -17.84
C ASP A 46 7.18 21.23 -17.65
N ILE A 47 8.21 20.84 -16.90
CA ILE A 47 9.38 21.64 -16.60
C ILE A 47 10.57 21.00 -17.30
N LEU A 48 11.01 21.64 -18.39
CA LEU A 48 12.06 21.11 -19.23
C LEU A 48 13.41 21.70 -18.85
N VAL A 49 14.32 20.81 -18.45
CA VAL A 49 15.68 21.16 -18.03
C VAL A 49 16.71 20.58 -18.99
N THR A 50 17.76 21.35 -19.29
CA THR A 50 18.93 20.91 -20.01
C THR A 50 20.16 21.15 -19.16
N ALA A 51 20.92 20.10 -18.88
CA ALA A 51 22.17 20.19 -18.15
C ALA A 51 23.32 19.57 -18.98
N THR A 52 24.48 20.22 -18.99
CA THR A 52 25.73 19.65 -19.52
C THR A 52 26.71 19.43 -18.39
N GLY A 53 27.42 18.32 -18.41
CA GLY A 53 28.37 17.96 -17.37
C GLY A 53 29.01 16.60 -17.59
N SER A 54 29.82 16.16 -16.65
CA SER A 54 30.44 14.83 -16.62
C SER A 54 29.47 13.76 -16.07
N GLY A 55 29.90 12.49 -16.11
CA GLY A 55 29.06 11.37 -15.69
C GLY A 55 28.55 11.49 -14.24
N ALA A 56 29.43 11.84 -13.31
CA ALA A 56 29.12 11.94 -11.88
C ALA A 56 28.57 13.32 -11.46
N ASP A 57 28.37 14.25 -12.38
CA ASP A 57 27.66 15.50 -12.10
C ASP A 57 26.17 15.24 -12.02
N TRP A 58 25.49 15.89 -11.09
CA TRP A 58 24.08 15.67 -10.86
C TRP A 58 23.28 16.97 -10.71
N VAL A 59 22.03 16.93 -11.10
CA VAL A 59 21.07 18.02 -10.95
C VAL A 59 20.17 17.71 -9.77
N GLY A 60 19.98 18.69 -8.87
CA GLY A 60 19.03 18.61 -7.75
C GLY A 60 18.03 19.75 -7.75
N LEU A 61 16.78 19.43 -7.46
CA LEU A 61 15.69 20.40 -7.27
C LEU A 61 15.45 20.63 -5.77
N TYR A 62 15.36 21.90 -5.37
CA TYR A 62 15.12 22.32 -3.99
C TYR A 62 14.07 23.44 -3.94
N ALA A 63 13.36 23.57 -2.81
CA ALA A 63 12.61 24.77 -2.56
C ALA A 63 13.59 25.96 -2.34
N ALA A 64 13.22 27.13 -2.79
CA ALA A 64 14.12 28.32 -2.74
C ALA A 64 14.53 28.70 -1.30
N GLY A 65 13.73 28.32 -0.30
CA GLY A 65 14.02 28.55 1.12
C GLY A 65 15.01 27.58 1.75
N ASP A 66 15.35 26.47 1.10
CA ASP A 66 16.17 25.39 1.67
C ASP A 66 17.67 25.71 1.65
N GLY A 67 18.09 26.73 0.91
CA GLY A 67 19.50 27.10 0.78
C GLY A 67 20.27 26.30 -0.27
N VAL A 68 21.59 26.20 -0.09
CA VAL A 68 22.50 25.51 -1.04
C VAL A 68 22.65 24.04 -0.65
N PRO A 69 22.80 23.11 -1.63
CA PRO A 69 23.06 21.70 -1.35
C PRO A 69 24.24 21.47 -0.40
N GLY A 70 24.17 20.43 0.45
CA GLY A 70 25.23 20.04 1.38
C GLY A 70 25.06 20.51 2.82
N GLY A 71 24.00 21.26 3.13
CA GLY A 71 23.66 21.69 4.49
C GLY A 71 22.73 20.75 5.26
N GLY A 72 22.54 19.51 4.78
CA GLY A 72 21.60 18.55 5.37
C GLY A 72 20.21 18.56 4.75
N GLN A 73 20.00 19.39 3.73
CA GLN A 73 18.74 19.44 2.97
C GLN A 73 18.65 18.26 2.01
N VAL A 74 17.43 17.71 1.87
CA VAL A 74 17.12 16.67 0.89
C VAL A 74 16.55 17.33 -0.36
N SER A 75 17.06 16.94 -1.53
CA SER A 75 16.50 17.39 -2.80
C SER A 75 15.10 16.81 -3.01
N ILE A 76 14.18 17.63 -3.53
CA ILE A 76 12.85 17.17 -3.96
C ILE A 76 12.97 16.13 -5.07
N TYR A 77 13.99 16.29 -5.92
CA TYR A 77 14.30 15.44 -7.04
C TYR A 77 15.77 15.60 -7.44
N TRP A 78 16.39 14.55 -7.95
CA TRP A 78 17.74 14.62 -8.51
C TRP A 78 17.98 13.56 -9.60
N TYR A 79 18.96 13.80 -10.46
CA TYR A 79 19.43 12.83 -11.45
C TYR A 79 20.89 13.11 -11.85
N HIS A 80 21.62 12.09 -12.28
CA HIS A 80 22.95 12.26 -12.87
C HIS A 80 22.86 12.76 -14.31
N VAL A 81 23.73 13.71 -14.68
CA VAL A 81 23.69 14.36 -15.99
C VAL A 81 24.04 13.40 -17.14
N ALA A 82 24.98 12.48 -16.92
CA ALA A 82 25.44 11.57 -17.96
C ALA A 82 25.68 10.13 -17.46
N GLN A 83 24.94 9.70 -16.42
CA GLN A 83 24.84 8.32 -15.93
C GLN A 83 23.40 7.86 -15.96
N ASP A 84 23.15 6.59 -15.62
CA ASP A 84 21.81 5.99 -15.46
C ASP A 84 20.94 6.12 -16.72
N GLY A 85 21.56 6.01 -17.89
CA GLY A 85 20.89 6.16 -19.18
C GLY A 85 20.74 7.61 -19.66
N ASN A 86 21.13 8.60 -18.86
CA ASN A 86 21.07 10.02 -19.20
C ASN A 86 22.25 10.44 -20.08
N LYS A 87 22.04 11.49 -20.88
CA LYS A 87 23.07 12.06 -21.77
C LYS A 87 23.25 13.53 -21.49
N SER A 88 24.50 13.96 -21.36
CA SER A 88 24.87 15.37 -21.22
C SER A 88 24.29 16.19 -22.39
N GLY A 89 23.58 17.28 -22.06
CA GLY A 89 22.93 18.15 -23.04
C GLY A 89 21.57 17.67 -23.53
N GLU A 90 21.07 16.54 -23.06
CA GLU A 90 19.70 16.09 -23.31
C GLU A 90 18.70 16.90 -22.50
N GLN A 91 17.60 17.32 -23.16
CA GLN A 91 16.50 17.96 -22.48
C GLN A 91 15.64 16.92 -21.77
N LYS A 92 15.37 17.13 -20.49
CA LYS A 92 14.54 16.26 -19.67
C LYS A 92 13.35 17.01 -19.10
N ASN A 93 12.23 16.33 -19.01
CA ASN A 93 11.09 16.77 -18.22
C ASN A 93 11.26 16.24 -16.79
N ILE A 94 11.51 17.14 -15.84
CA ILE A 94 11.75 16.71 -14.44
C ILE A 94 10.52 16.06 -13.79
N ARG A 95 9.34 16.23 -14.36
CA ARG A 95 8.13 15.57 -13.90
C ARG A 95 8.03 14.11 -14.35
N GLU A 96 8.71 13.73 -15.43
CA GLU A 96 8.78 12.35 -15.95
C GLU A 96 9.94 11.56 -15.36
N ALA A 97 10.54 12.06 -14.32
CA ALA A 97 11.75 11.54 -13.73
C ALA A 97 11.68 10.06 -13.34
N GLU A 98 12.81 9.37 -13.51
CA GLU A 98 12.96 7.93 -13.27
C GLU A 98 12.76 7.51 -11.82
N PHE A 99 12.87 8.45 -10.87
CA PHE A 99 12.50 8.23 -9.47
C PHE A 99 10.99 8.39 -9.29
N ARG A 100 10.28 7.41 -9.78
CA ARG A 100 8.86 7.25 -9.54
C ARG A 100 8.71 6.50 -8.23
N ASN A 101 7.72 6.94 -7.43
CA ASN A 101 7.09 5.98 -6.58
C ASN A 101 6.61 4.83 -7.48
N ASP A 102 6.45 3.62 -6.97
CA ASP A 102 6.04 2.42 -7.74
C ASP A 102 4.74 2.57 -8.54
N ARG A 103 4.01 3.65 -8.33
CA ARG A 103 2.78 4.01 -9.07
C ARG A 103 3.03 4.69 -10.41
N GLY A 104 4.29 4.97 -10.76
CA GLY A 104 4.64 5.62 -12.03
C GLY A 104 4.10 7.04 -12.18
N SER A 105 3.81 7.72 -11.08
CA SER A 105 3.25 9.07 -11.06
C SER A 105 4.25 10.10 -11.57
N LEU A 106 3.77 11.09 -12.30
CA LEU A 106 4.55 12.29 -12.58
C LEU A 106 4.87 13.01 -11.26
N LEU A 107 6.08 13.54 -11.14
CA LEU A 107 6.45 14.35 -9.98
C LEU A 107 5.55 15.61 -9.93
N GLU A 108 4.82 15.79 -8.84
CA GLU A 108 4.08 17.01 -8.58
C GLU A 108 4.99 18.05 -7.92
N ILE A 109 5.07 19.23 -8.55
CA ILE A 109 5.79 20.38 -8.02
C ILE A 109 4.75 21.44 -7.67
N PRO A 110 4.42 21.62 -6.38
CA PRO A 110 3.42 22.60 -5.94
C PRO A 110 3.78 24.04 -6.30
N ALA A 111 2.82 24.94 -6.18
CA ALA A 111 3.09 26.36 -6.33
C ALA A 111 4.12 26.83 -5.29
N GLY A 112 5.14 27.54 -5.75
CA GLY A 112 6.27 27.97 -4.91
C GLY A 112 7.43 28.46 -5.76
N ASP A 113 8.47 28.90 -5.06
CA ASP A 113 9.74 29.30 -5.66
C ASP A 113 10.76 28.18 -5.46
N TYR A 114 11.48 27.85 -6.51
CA TYR A 114 12.39 26.71 -6.57
C TYR A 114 13.74 27.11 -7.15
N VAL A 115 14.76 26.33 -6.80
CA VAL A 115 16.10 26.43 -7.37
C VAL A 115 16.57 25.05 -7.79
N MET A 116 17.07 24.93 -9.01
CA MET A 116 17.83 23.77 -9.44
C MET A 116 19.31 24.06 -9.34
N PHE A 117 20.07 23.08 -8.86
CA PHE A 117 21.52 23.13 -8.77
C PHE A 117 22.13 22.01 -9.63
N LEU A 118 23.16 22.35 -10.38
CA LEU A 118 24.08 21.37 -10.95
C LEU A 118 25.27 21.24 -10.02
N CYS A 119 25.53 20.04 -9.51
CA CYS A 119 26.59 19.74 -8.56
C CYS A 119 27.61 18.79 -9.15
N ALA A 120 28.89 18.94 -8.76
CA ALA A 120 30.02 18.20 -9.31
C ALA A 120 30.27 16.86 -8.60
N ASN A 121 30.51 15.80 -9.38
CA ASN A 121 31.17 14.56 -8.94
C ASN A 121 30.55 13.90 -7.69
N ASP A 122 29.26 13.67 -7.66
CA ASP A 122 28.50 13.14 -6.51
C ASP A 122 28.67 13.95 -5.21
N GLY A 123 29.26 15.15 -5.34
CA GLY A 123 29.46 16.08 -4.23
C GLY A 123 28.46 17.23 -4.29
N TYR A 124 28.66 18.19 -3.36
CA TYR A 124 27.78 19.37 -3.24
C TYR A 124 28.44 20.66 -3.75
N THR A 125 29.52 20.55 -4.55
CA THR A 125 30.12 21.72 -5.19
C THR A 125 29.23 22.18 -6.34
N VAL A 126 28.60 23.35 -6.20
CA VAL A 126 27.68 23.89 -7.19
C VAL A 126 28.45 24.40 -8.42
N LEU A 127 28.15 23.86 -9.59
CA LEU A 127 28.67 24.27 -10.89
C LEU A 127 27.78 25.33 -11.54
N ALA A 128 26.47 25.16 -11.45
CA ALA A 128 25.46 26.09 -11.97
C ALA A 128 24.19 26.02 -11.14
N GLN A 129 23.37 27.07 -11.20
CA GLN A 129 22.04 27.09 -10.60
C GLN A 129 21.09 27.90 -11.46
N VAL A 130 19.79 27.55 -11.40
CA VAL A 130 18.72 28.28 -12.04
C VAL A 130 17.49 28.31 -11.13
N ALA A 131 16.95 29.50 -10.90
CA ALA A 131 15.74 29.69 -10.11
C ALA A 131 14.52 29.78 -11.03
N PHE A 132 13.38 29.28 -10.54
CA PHE A 132 12.10 29.40 -11.23
C PHE A 132 10.94 29.44 -10.24
N THR A 133 9.80 29.90 -10.71
CA THR A 133 8.56 29.98 -9.92
C THR A 133 7.50 29.08 -10.55
N VAL A 134 6.82 28.30 -9.73
CA VAL A 134 5.59 27.59 -10.09
C VAL A 134 4.42 28.35 -9.52
N LYS A 135 3.53 28.84 -10.39
CA LYS A 135 2.29 29.52 -9.99
C LYS A 135 1.18 28.52 -9.74
N PRO A 136 0.22 28.81 -8.83
CA PRO A 136 -0.97 28.00 -8.70
C PRO A 136 -1.66 27.84 -10.06
N ALA A 137 -2.04 26.61 -10.41
CA ALA A 137 -2.93 26.43 -11.55
C ALA A 137 -4.30 26.99 -11.20
N PRO A 138 -4.98 27.66 -12.13
CA PRO A 138 -6.41 27.89 -11.97
C PRO A 138 -7.07 26.52 -11.78
N GLU A 139 -7.99 26.44 -10.83
CA GLU A 139 -8.77 25.23 -10.59
C GLU A 139 -9.56 24.90 -11.86
N GLN A 140 -9.10 23.92 -12.60
CA GLN A 140 -9.72 23.50 -13.85
C GLN A 140 -10.06 22.02 -13.72
N VAL A 141 -11.35 21.74 -13.84
CA VAL A 141 -11.85 20.37 -13.96
C VAL A 141 -11.34 19.80 -15.29
N PRO A 142 -10.67 18.67 -15.32
CA PRO A 142 -10.21 18.07 -16.58
C PRO A 142 -11.40 17.57 -17.40
N ASP A 143 -11.25 17.54 -18.72
CA ASP A 143 -12.21 16.86 -19.58
C ASP A 143 -12.19 15.35 -19.29
N ALA A 144 -13.34 14.69 -19.51
CA ALA A 144 -13.39 13.24 -19.49
C ALA A 144 -12.39 12.63 -20.48
N PRO A 145 -11.85 11.44 -20.22
CA PRO A 145 -11.02 10.74 -21.19
C PRO A 145 -11.73 10.64 -22.56
N ALA A 146 -10.97 10.83 -23.63
CA ALA A 146 -11.48 10.68 -24.99
C ALA A 146 -11.84 9.22 -25.32
N SER A 147 -11.11 8.28 -24.73
CA SER A 147 -11.41 6.85 -24.79
C SER A 147 -10.85 6.11 -23.58
N ALA A 148 -11.49 5.01 -23.22
CA ALA A 148 -11.00 4.04 -22.27
C ALA A 148 -11.28 2.63 -22.82
N VAL A 149 -10.27 1.76 -22.81
CA VAL A 149 -10.37 0.41 -23.35
C VAL A 149 -9.78 -0.57 -22.36
N TYR A 150 -10.58 -1.53 -21.94
CA TYR A 150 -10.11 -2.68 -21.18
C TYR A 150 -9.79 -3.83 -22.14
N THR A 151 -8.61 -4.42 -22.00
CA THR A 151 -8.18 -5.60 -22.76
C THR A 151 -7.89 -6.72 -21.77
N SER A 152 -8.72 -7.76 -21.77
CA SER A 152 -8.51 -8.95 -20.93
C SER A 152 -7.35 -9.79 -21.46
N ASP A 153 -6.57 -10.37 -20.56
CA ASP A 153 -5.54 -11.36 -20.88
C ASP A 153 -6.13 -12.80 -21.03
N GLY A 154 -7.46 -12.95 -20.99
CA GLY A 154 -8.16 -14.20 -21.31
C GLY A 154 -8.34 -15.18 -20.15
N VAL A 155 -8.21 -14.73 -18.94
CA VAL A 155 -8.40 -15.52 -17.70
C VAL A 155 -9.86 -15.63 -17.32
N GLY A 156 -10.56 -16.56 -17.70
CA GLY A 156 -11.90 -16.98 -17.24
C GLY A 156 -12.87 -15.96 -16.63
N ALA A 157 -14.12 -16.29 -16.49
CA ALA A 157 -15.12 -15.43 -15.85
C ALA A 157 -14.77 -15.09 -14.39
N GLY A 158 -15.24 -13.95 -13.92
CA GLY A 158 -15.04 -13.45 -12.56
C GLY A 158 -13.72 -12.73 -12.30
N ARG A 159 -12.74 -12.79 -13.23
CA ARG A 159 -11.41 -12.20 -13.04
C ARG A 159 -11.10 -11.12 -14.06
N ALA A 160 -10.55 -10.01 -13.55
CA ALA A 160 -10.17 -8.84 -14.35
C ALA A 160 -8.64 -8.76 -14.51
N ASP A 161 -8.02 -9.81 -15.02
CA ASP A 161 -6.61 -9.79 -15.40
C ASP A 161 -6.48 -9.11 -16.75
N GLY A 162 -5.89 -7.93 -16.81
CA GLY A 162 -5.80 -7.23 -18.08
C GLY A 162 -5.30 -5.80 -17.95
N LYS A 163 -5.35 -5.11 -19.08
CA LYS A 163 -4.85 -3.74 -19.24
C LYS A 163 -6.00 -2.78 -19.46
N LEU A 164 -5.96 -1.65 -18.77
CA LEU A 164 -6.82 -0.51 -19.01
C LEU A 164 -5.98 0.59 -19.69
N THR A 165 -6.34 0.92 -20.93
CA THR A 165 -5.67 1.96 -21.71
C THR A 165 -6.61 3.15 -21.85
N VAL A 166 -6.13 4.34 -21.47
CA VAL A 166 -6.90 5.59 -21.41
C VAL A 166 -6.23 6.63 -22.27
N THR A 167 -7.01 7.27 -23.15
CA THR A 167 -6.57 8.42 -23.94
C THR A 167 -7.14 9.70 -23.32
N GLU A 168 -6.31 10.70 -23.08
CA GLU A 168 -6.73 11.95 -22.47
C GLU A 168 -7.75 12.72 -23.32
N GLY A 169 -8.60 13.52 -22.66
CA GLY A 169 -9.50 14.46 -23.30
C GLY A 169 -8.79 15.62 -24.00
N ALA A 170 -9.48 16.28 -24.90
CA ALA A 170 -8.93 17.36 -25.73
C ALA A 170 -8.70 18.67 -24.96
N GLY A 171 -9.27 18.84 -23.77
CA GLY A 171 -9.21 20.05 -22.97
C GLY A 171 -7.80 20.51 -22.61
N SER A 172 -7.69 21.79 -22.25
CA SER A 172 -6.43 22.40 -21.83
C SER A 172 -6.00 21.98 -20.42
N ALA A 173 -6.96 21.63 -19.56
CA ALA A 173 -6.68 21.11 -18.23
C ALA A 173 -6.29 19.62 -18.31
N LYS A 174 -4.99 19.36 -18.36
CA LYS A 174 -4.51 17.99 -18.42
C LYS A 174 -4.73 17.26 -17.08
N PRO A 175 -5.21 16.01 -17.08
CA PRO A 175 -5.33 15.24 -15.86
C PRO A 175 -3.93 14.97 -15.26
N LEU A 176 -3.88 14.74 -13.95
CA LEU A 176 -2.69 14.23 -13.26
C LEU A 176 -2.78 12.72 -13.06
N SER A 177 -4.00 12.23 -12.90
CA SER A 177 -4.30 10.82 -12.71
C SER A 177 -5.65 10.46 -13.31
N TYR A 178 -5.92 9.17 -13.32
CA TYR A 178 -7.22 8.60 -13.66
C TYR A 178 -7.70 7.73 -12.51
N VAL A 179 -9.01 7.69 -12.33
CA VAL A 179 -9.66 6.80 -11.38
C VAL A 179 -10.73 5.99 -12.12
N ALA A 180 -10.72 4.69 -11.94
CA ALA A 180 -11.66 3.76 -12.57
C ALA A 180 -12.53 3.11 -11.49
N TYR A 181 -13.82 3.06 -11.70
CA TYR A 181 -14.78 2.41 -10.80
C TYR A 181 -15.49 1.27 -11.52
N TRP A 182 -15.79 0.21 -10.77
CA TRP A 182 -16.70 -0.83 -11.24
C TRP A 182 -18.09 -0.23 -11.49
N ALA A 183 -18.67 -0.53 -12.64
CA ALA A 183 -19.91 0.09 -13.09
C ALA A 183 -20.75 -0.86 -13.94
N ASN A 184 -22.00 -0.45 -14.15
CA ASN A 184 -22.93 -1.03 -15.10
C ASN A 184 -23.69 0.07 -15.86
N ALA A 185 -24.76 -0.27 -16.56
CA ALA A 185 -25.57 0.70 -17.30
C ALA A 185 -26.19 1.80 -16.42
N ASP A 186 -26.40 1.54 -15.13
CA ASP A 186 -26.98 2.47 -14.17
C ASP A 186 -25.94 3.42 -13.57
N GLY A 187 -24.63 3.17 -13.80
CA GLY A 187 -23.51 3.95 -13.31
C GLY A 187 -22.56 3.16 -12.43
N VAL A 188 -21.81 3.89 -11.57
CA VAL A 188 -20.87 3.29 -10.61
C VAL A 188 -21.61 2.41 -9.62
N LEU A 189 -21.08 1.22 -9.35
CA LEU A 189 -21.65 0.31 -8.36
C LEU A 189 -21.54 0.93 -6.95
N PRO A 190 -22.63 1.03 -6.20
CA PRO A 190 -22.62 1.66 -4.88
C PRO A 190 -21.90 0.81 -3.84
N GLY A 191 -21.22 1.47 -2.87
CA GLY A 191 -20.53 0.80 -1.77
C GLY A 191 -19.16 0.23 -2.14
N TRP A 192 -18.60 0.62 -3.30
CA TRP A 192 -17.28 0.25 -3.77
C TRP A 192 -16.40 1.48 -3.94
N SER A 193 -15.17 1.41 -3.45
CA SER A 193 -14.14 2.39 -3.81
C SER A 193 -13.64 2.14 -5.24
N ALA A 194 -12.65 2.92 -5.67
CA ALA A 194 -12.07 2.76 -7.01
C ALA A 194 -11.52 1.35 -7.24
N ALA A 195 -11.76 0.81 -8.43
CA ALA A 195 -11.13 -0.42 -8.91
C ALA A 195 -9.64 -0.20 -9.25
N ALA A 196 -9.28 0.99 -9.68
CA ALA A 196 -7.90 1.40 -9.91
C ALA A 196 -7.78 2.92 -9.86
N THR A 197 -6.66 3.39 -9.28
CA THR A 197 -6.21 4.79 -9.39
C THR A 197 -4.78 4.76 -9.93
N PHE A 198 -4.53 5.52 -10.99
CA PHE A 198 -3.22 5.46 -11.65
C PHE A 198 -2.87 6.82 -12.26
N ALA A 199 -1.58 7.13 -12.23
CA ALA A 199 -1.07 8.39 -12.75
C ALA A 199 -1.15 8.47 -14.27
N ARG A 200 -1.32 9.68 -14.78
CA ARG A 200 -1.13 9.97 -16.19
C ARG A 200 0.35 9.85 -16.56
N THR A 201 0.65 9.05 -17.56
CA THR A 201 2.02 8.88 -18.10
C THR A 201 2.23 9.59 -19.44
N GLY A 202 1.17 10.10 -20.07
CA GLY A 202 1.22 10.78 -21.37
C GLY A 202 -0.18 10.97 -21.94
N ALA A 203 -0.28 11.33 -23.22
CA ALA A 203 -1.54 11.48 -23.93
C ALA A 203 -2.35 10.17 -23.94
N THR A 204 -1.66 9.04 -23.92
CA THR A 204 -2.22 7.69 -23.68
C THR A 204 -1.51 7.09 -22.48
N THR A 205 -2.29 6.62 -21.53
CA THR A 205 -1.82 6.01 -20.29
C THR A 205 -2.36 4.59 -20.22
N THR A 206 -1.51 3.63 -19.90
CA THR A 206 -1.91 2.24 -19.69
C THR A 206 -1.55 1.80 -18.27
N THR A 207 -2.50 1.18 -17.59
CA THR A 207 -2.29 0.49 -16.32
C THR A 207 -2.73 -0.95 -16.43
N ARG A 208 -2.28 -1.79 -15.50
CA ARG A 208 -2.71 -3.18 -15.37
C ARG A 208 -3.53 -3.31 -14.09
N LEU A 209 -4.65 -4.00 -14.15
CA LEU A 209 -5.34 -4.45 -12.94
C LEU A 209 -4.52 -5.59 -12.31
N ALA A 210 -4.58 -5.72 -10.99
CA ALA A 210 -3.86 -6.78 -10.29
C ALA A 210 -4.36 -8.16 -10.74
N ASP A 211 -3.44 -9.12 -10.81
CA ASP A 211 -3.76 -10.49 -11.18
C ASP A 211 -4.82 -11.10 -10.23
N ASN A 212 -5.74 -11.86 -10.77
CA ASN A 212 -6.88 -12.45 -10.07
C ASN A 212 -7.85 -11.45 -9.40
N THR A 213 -7.87 -10.19 -9.84
CA THR A 213 -8.87 -9.21 -9.36
C THR A 213 -10.29 -9.73 -9.63
N LEU A 214 -11.11 -9.82 -8.59
CA LEU A 214 -12.52 -10.21 -8.71
C LEU A 214 -13.33 -9.10 -9.38
N ILE A 215 -14.08 -9.44 -10.41
CA ILE A 215 -15.08 -8.55 -10.99
C ILE A 215 -16.34 -8.63 -10.13
N PRO A 216 -16.82 -7.52 -9.53
CA PRO A 216 -18.04 -7.53 -8.72
C PRO A 216 -19.25 -7.98 -9.54
N ALA A 217 -20.14 -8.73 -8.90
CA ALA A 217 -21.41 -9.11 -9.50
C ALA A 217 -22.18 -7.87 -9.99
N GLY A 218 -22.67 -7.92 -11.22
CA GLY A 218 -23.40 -6.84 -11.85
C GLY A 218 -22.53 -5.77 -12.52
N ALA A 219 -21.18 -5.86 -12.46
CA ALA A 219 -20.31 -5.01 -13.25
C ALA A 219 -20.22 -5.53 -14.69
N ASP A 220 -20.39 -4.64 -15.66
CA ASP A 220 -20.19 -4.93 -17.10
C ASP A 220 -19.19 -3.96 -17.74
N ARG A 221 -18.70 -2.99 -16.98
CA ARG A 221 -17.73 -1.97 -17.41
C ARG A 221 -16.95 -1.36 -16.25
N LEU A 222 -15.90 -0.64 -16.61
CA LEU A 222 -15.27 0.36 -15.77
C LEU A 222 -15.72 1.74 -16.26
N LEU A 223 -16.02 2.66 -15.34
CA LEU A 223 -16.14 4.09 -15.63
C LEU A 223 -14.86 4.79 -15.21
N VAL A 224 -14.17 5.42 -16.16
CA VAL A 224 -12.87 6.06 -15.96
C VAL A 224 -13.05 7.57 -15.97
N PHE A 225 -12.65 8.20 -14.88
CA PHE A 225 -12.68 9.65 -14.71
C PHE A 225 -11.25 10.20 -14.77
N ALA A 226 -11.08 11.34 -15.42
CA ALA A 226 -9.86 12.11 -15.33
C ALA A 226 -9.84 12.92 -14.03
N GLN A 227 -8.71 12.91 -13.33
CA GLN A 227 -8.58 13.57 -12.03
C GLN A 227 -7.43 14.57 -12.03
N ARG A 228 -7.65 15.70 -11.36
CA ARG A 228 -6.64 16.74 -11.14
C ARG A 228 -6.89 17.42 -9.80
N ARG A 229 -5.97 17.23 -8.82
CA ARG A 229 -6.02 17.86 -7.50
C ARG A 229 -7.36 17.70 -6.77
N GLY A 230 -7.91 16.50 -6.78
CA GLY A 230 -9.21 16.22 -6.17
C GLY A 230 -10.43 16.57 -7.04
N ALA A 231 -10.28 17.38 -8.08
CA ALA A 231 -11.34 17.60 -9.06
C ALA A 231 -11.38 16.47 -10.09
N CYS A 232 -12.57 15.92 -10.33
CA CYS A 232 -12.80 14.89 -11.34
C CYS A 232 -13.54 15.44 -12.54
N SER A 233 -13.32 14.86 -13.72
CA SER A 233 -14.15 15.12 -14.90
C SER A 233 -15.63 14.92 -14.59
N ALA A 234 -16.49 15.75 -15.18
CA ALA A 234 -17.93 15.73 -14.92
C ALA A 234 -18.61 14.41 -15.32
N THR A 235 -18.02 13.70 -16.27
CA THR A 235 -18.48 12.40 -16.75
C THR A 235 -17.31 11.41 -16.80
N GLY A 236 -17.63 10.12 -16.62
CA GLY A 236 -16.67 9.03 -16.84
C GLY A 236 -16.75 8.54 -18.29
N THR A 237 -15.66 7.93 -18.74
CA THR A 237 -15.60 7.23 -20.04
C THR A 237 -15.65 5.74 -19.81
N GLU A 238 -16.49 5.05 -20.54
CA GLU A 238 -16.71 3.61 -20.37
C GLU A 238 -15.56 2.80 -20.98
N ALA A 239 -15.12 1.79 -20.25
CA ALA A 239 -14.30 0.69 -20.73
C ALA A 239 -15.07 -0.61 -20.50
N LEU A 240 -15.65 -1.16 -21.55
CA LEU A 240 -16.49 -2.35 -21.47
C LEU A 240 -15.66 -3.57 -21.05
N LEU A 241 -16.22 -4.39 -20.18
CA LEU A 241 -15.70 -5.72 -19.87
C LEU A 241 -16.16 -6.74 -20.94
N PRO A 242 -15.45 -7.85 -21.10
CA PRO A 242 -15.95 -8.95 -21.93
C PRO A 242 -17.35 -9.41 -21.50
N ALA A 243 -18.16 -9.81 -22.44
CA ALA A 243 -19.50 -10.34 -22.14
C ALA A 243 -19.37 -11.55 -21.19
N GLY A 244 -20.18 -11.56 -20.12
CA GLY A 244 -20.15 -12.60 -19.10
C GLY A 244 -18.92 -12.55 -18.17
N ALA A 245 -18.12 -11.49 -18.21
CA ALA A 245 -16.94 -11.37 -17.37
C ALA A 245 -17.25 -11.44 -15.86
N ALA A 246 -18.42 -10.97 -15.43
CA ALA A 246 -18.86 -11.06 -14.05
C ALA A 246 -19.63 -12.37 -13.71
N ASP A 247 -19.86 -13.23 -14.69
CA ASP A 247 -20.64 -14.48 -14.53
C ASP A 247 -19.72 -15.60 -13.99
N PHE A 248 -19.31 -15.46 -12.73
CA PHE A 248 -18.44 -16.41 -12.05
C PHE A 248 -19.24 -17.18 -10.98
N ASP A 249 -19.20 -18.50 -11.07
CA ASP A 249 -19.75 -19.39 -10.05
C ASP A 249 -18.64 -20.01 -9.20
N PRO A 250 -18.43 -19.53 -7.97
CA PRO A 250 -17.42 -20.09 -7.06
C PRO A 250 -17.82 -21.44 -6.47
N GLY A 251 -19.04 -21.94 -6.73
CA GLY A 251 -19.64 -23.10 -6.07
C GLY A 251 -20.28 -22.75 -4.72
N THR A 252 -20.50 -23.74 -3.89
CA THR A 252 -21.12 -23.58 -2.57
C THR A 252 -20.20 -22.84 -1.59
N LEU A 253 -20.74 -21.86 -0.86
CA LEU A 253 -20.05 -21.23 0.26
C LEU A 253 -19.92 -22.23 1.42
N LEU A 254 -18.68 -22.54 1.81
CA LEU A 254 -18.36 -23.51 2.87
C LEU A 254 -18.06 -22.85 4.21
N GLY A 255 -17.67 -21.57 4.19
CA GLY A 255 -17.36 -20.80 5.38
C GLY A 255 -16.84 -19.40 5.05
N GLU A 256 -16.77 -18.59 6.09
CA GLU A 256 -16.20 -17.23 6.00
C GLU A 256 -15.39 -16.91 7.25
N MET A 257 -14.41 -16.04 7.12
CA MET A 257 -13.62 -15.52 8.22
C MET A 257 -13.15 -14.10 7.94
N GLN A 258 -12.73 -13.39 8.97
CA GLN A 258 -12.12 -12.06 8.83
C GLN A 258 -10.68 -12.11 9.28
N VAL A 259 -9.82 -11.41 8.53
CA VAL A 259 -8.40 -11.28 8.85
C VAL A 259 -8.05 -9.81 8.89
N MET A 260 -7.50 -9.37 10.01
CA MET A 260 -6.96 -8.03 10.20
C MET A 260 -5.61 -8.14 10.89
N SER A 261 -4.87 -7.06 10.95
CA SER A 261 -3.55 -7.00 11.58
C SER A 261 -3.33 -5.63 12.19
N ASP A 262 -2.28 -5.52 13.01
CA ASP A 262 -1.77 -4.21 13.44
C ASP A 262 -2.88 -3.32 14.00
N ILE A 263 -3.60 -3.84 15.01
CA ILE A 263 -4.69 -3.10 15.65
C ILE A 263 -4.20 -2.08 16.68
N HIS A 264 -2.96 -2.23 17.18
CA HIS A 264 -2.26 -1.30 18.07
C HIS A 264 -3.14 -0.73 19.17
N ILE A 265 -3.77 -1.59 19.96
CA ILE A 265 -4.66 -1.17 21.03
C ILE A 265 -3.92 -0.33 22.07
N ASN A 266 -4.47 0.85 22.35
CA ASN A 266 -3.97 1.80 23.33
C ASN A 266 -4.77 1.70 24.64
N PRO A 267 -4.21 2.05 25.81
CA PRO A 267 -4.97 2.04 27.08
C PRO A 267 -6.18 2.98 27.11
N SER A 268 -6.16 4.06 26.32
CA SER A 268 -7.23 5.06 26.25
C SER A 268 -8.34 4.65 25.30
N ASP A 269 -9.55 4.51 25.79
CA ASP A 269 -10.71 4.15 24.95
C ASP A 269 -11.00 5.20 23.85
N ASP A 270 -10.57 6.45 24.02
CA ASP A 270 -10.73 7.52 23.04
C ASP A 270 -9.65 7.52 21.94
N HIS A 271 -8.65 6.64 22.03
CA HIS A 271 -7.59 6.55 21.03
C HIS A 271 -8.15 6.16 19.65
N LEU A 272 -7.57 6.72 18.58
CA LEU A 272 -8.06 6.50 17.24
C LEU A 272 -8.01 5.01 16.85
N HIS A 273 -6.92 4.30 17.19
CA HIS A 273 -6.76 2.88 16.90
C HIS A 273 -7.86 2.04 17.56
N ASN A 274 -8.22 2.36 18.81
CA ASN A 274 -9.31 1.68 19.52
C ASN A 274 -10.67 1.93 18.84
N LYS A 275 -10.89 3.14 18.32
CA LYS A 275 -12.11 3.47 17.55
C LYS A 275 -12.15 2.71 16.24
N HIS A 276 -11.02 2.60 15.53
CA HIS A 276 -10.91 1.81 14.31
C HIS A 276 -11.22 0.32 14.57
N PHE A 277 -10.63 -0.26 15.62
CA PHE A 277 -10.93 -1.65 15.98
C PHE A 277 -12.39 -1.85 16.36
N ALA A 278 -12.97 -0.98 17.17
CA ALA A 278 -14.39 -1.03 17.52
C ALA A 278 -15.30 -0.94 16.27
N GLN A 279 -14.93 -0.10 15.31
CA GLN A 279 -15.62 0.07 14.04
C GLN A 279 -15.53 -1.21 13.20
N ALA A 280 -14.34 -1.83 13.13
CA ALA A 280 -14.13 -3.12 12.45
C ALA A 280 -15.00 -4.22 13.07
N LEU A 281 -15.06 -4.34 14.39
CA LEU A 281 -15.91 -5.31 15.08
C LEU A 281 -17.41 -5.08 14.79
N ALA A 282 -17.86 -3.83 14.73
CA ALA A 282 -19.25 -3.49 14.40
C ALA A 282 -19.59 -3.82 12.94
N ASP A 283 -18.66 -3.56 12.03
CA ASP A 283 -18.79 -3.90 10.61
C ASP A 283 -18.88 -5.42 10.42
N ILE A 284 -18.00 -6.19 11.04
CA ILE A 284 -17.98 -7.67 10.99
C ILE A 284 -19.29 -8.25 11.54
N ARG A 285 -19.73 -7.75 12.67
CA ARG A 285 -21.00 -8.19 13.28
C ARG A 285 -22.20 -7.95 12.37
N THR A 286 -22.13 -6.93 11.54
CA THR A 286 -23.20 -6.59 10.59
C THR A 286 -23.13 -7.46 9.32
N ILE A 287 -21.92 -7.67 8.79
CA ILE A 287 -21.72 -8.35 7.50
C ILE A 287 -21.61 -9.86 7.67
N SER A 288 -20.86 -10.35 8.65
CA SER A 288 -20.50 -11.76 8.81
C SER A 288 -20.60 -12.24 10.26
N PRO A 289 -21.78 -12.16 10.91
CA PRO A 289 -21.95 -12.50 12.31
C PRO A 289 -21.70 -13.99 12.63
N ASN A 290 -21.77 -14.85 11.63
CA ASN A 290 -21.64 -16.30 11.79
C ASN A 290 -20.32 -16.86 11.22
N SER A 291 -19.31 -16.01 11.08
CA SER A 291 -18.03 -16.44 10.53
C SER A 291 -17.29 -17.40 11.47
N MET A 292 -16.33 -18.14 10.91
CA MET A 292 -15.48 -19.07 11.66
C MET A 292 -14.63 -18.37 12.72
N GLY A 293 -14.26 -17.12 12.52
CA GLY A 293 -13.49 -16.33 13.46
C GLY A 293 -12.97 -15.02 12.89
N ILE A 294 -12.53 -14.16 13.80
CA ILE A 294 -11.78 -12.94 13.54
C ILE A 294 -10.33 -13.23 13.90
N PHE A 295 -9.45 -13.13 12.92
CA PHE A 295 -8.03 -13.44 13.07
C PHE A 295 -7.23 -12.14 13.05
N VAL A 296 -6.59 -11.82 14.20
CA VAL A 296 -5.72 -10.65 14.35
C VAL A 296 -4.28 -11.10 14.19
N ASN A 297 -3.66 -10.70 13.08
CA ASN A 297 -2.36 -11.22 12.67
C ASN A 297 -1.18 -10.41 13.25
N GLY A 298 -1.16 -10.21 14.56
CA GLY A 298 -0.08 -9.58 15.30
C GLY A 298 -0.30 -8.08 15.57
N ASP A 299 0.61 -7.53 16.38
CA ASP A 299 0.55 -6.16 16.89
C ASP A 299 -0.82 -5.83 17.48
N VAL A 300 -1.24 -6.69 18.44
CA VAL A 300 -2.50 -6.54 19.16
C VAL A 300 -2.43 -5.33 20.09
N ALA A 301 -1.36 -5.21 20.84
CA ALA A 301 -1.08 -4.09 21.74
C ALA A 301 -0.11 -3.10 21.08
N ASP A 302 -0.22 -1.82 21.38
CA ASP A 302 0.69 -0.78 20.87
C ASP A 302 2.09 -0.88 21.50
N HIS A 303 2.16 -1.28 22.77
CA HIS A 303 3.42 -1.43 23.52
C HIS A 303 3.47 -2.70 24.38
N GLY A 304 2.64 -3.69 24.11
CA GLY A 304 2.62 -4.96 24.84
C GLY A 304 2.35 -4.83 26.36
N GLN A 305 1.59 -3.82 26.78
CA GLN A 305 1.29 -3.55 28.19
C GLN A 305 -0.03 -4.21 28.63
N VAL A 306 -0.17 -4.47 29.95
CA VAL A 306 -1.38 -5.10 30.51
C VAL A 306 -2.62 -4.29 30.21
N ALA A 307 -2.55 -2.95 30.36
CA ALA A 307 -3.68 -2.06 30.17
C ALA A 307 -4.22 -2.06 28.72
N GLU A 308 -3.36 -2.32 27.73
CA GLU A 308 -3.73 -2.44 26.33
C GLU A 308 -4.52 -3.72 26.08
N TYR A 309 -4.08 -4.86 26.60
CA TYR A 309 -4.87 -6.11 26.53
C TYR A 309 -6.17 -6.04 27.30
N GLU A 310 -6.22 -5.30 28.42
CA GLU A 310 -7.47 -5.02 29.13
C GLU A 310 -8.41 -4.18 28.26
N ALA A 311 -7.88 -3.17 27.54
CA ALA A 311 -8.66 -2.38 26.59
C ALA A 311 -9.15 -3.24 25.41
N PHE A 312 -8.30 -4.10 24.84
CA PHE A 312 -8.67 -5.07 23.81
C PHE A 312 -9.87 -5.93 24.24
N ASN A 313 -9.81 -6.53 25.42
CA ASN A 313 -10.90 -7.36 25.95
C ASN A 313 -12.17 -6.54 26.23
N ARG A 314 -12.04 -5.28 26.69
CA ARG A 314 -13.19 -4.39 26.88
C ARG A 314 -13.89 -4.08 25.54
N LEU A 315 -13.13 -3.78 24.49
CA LEU A 315 -13.69 -3.49 23.16
C LEU A 315 -14.44 -4.70 22.58
N ILE A 316 -13.89 -5.90 22.72
CA ILE A 316 -14.57 -7.14 22.33
C ILE A 316 -15.87 -7.32 23.12
N ALA A 317 -15.83 -7.13 24.44
CA ALA A 317 -17.03 -7.23 25.27
C ALA A 317 -18.08 -6.16 24.94
N GLN A 318 -17.65 -4.95 24.60
CA GLN A 318 -18.54 -3.85 24.19
C GLN A 318 -19.19 -4.12 22.82
N ALA A 319 -18.52 -4.82 21.93
CA ALA A 319 -19.10 -5.25 20.66
C ALA A 319 -20.29 -6.20 20.84
N GLY A 320 -20.39 -6.85 22.02
CA GLY A 320 -21.56 -7.59 22.48
C GLY A 320 -21.64 -9.03 21.99
N ASP A 321 -22.70 -9.71 22.41
CA ASP A 321 -22.95 -11.11 22.08
C ASP A 321 -23.12 -11.32 20.56
N GLY A 322 -22.67 -12.47 20.08
CA GLY A 322 -22.75 -12.83 18.65
C GLY A 322 -21.59 -12.38 17.80
N LEU A 323 -20.50 -11.90 18.42
CA LEU A 323 -19.23 -11.73 17.71
C LEU A 323 -18.58 -13.09 17.48
N PRO A 324 -18.00 -13.36 16.28
CA PRO A 324 -17.19 -14.56 16.05
C PRO A 324 -16.00 -14.64 17.01
N PRO A 325 -15.45 -15.85 17.28
CA PRO A 325 -14.26 -15.98 18.12
C PRO A 325 -13.10 -15.15 17.59
N VAL A 326 -12.37 -14.49 18.48
CA VAL A 326 -11.17 -13.71 18.14
C VAL A 326 -9.92 -14.52 18.49
N LEU A 327 -9.05 -14.74 17.50
CA LEU A 327 -7.76 -15.42 17.66
C LEU A 327 -6.63 -14.51 17.20
N CYS A 328 -5.53 -14.50 17.95
CA CYS A 328 -4.43 -13.57 17.71
C CYS A 328 -3.10 -14.31 17.48
N ALA A 329 -2.34 -13.90 16.46
CA ALA A 329 -0.90 -14.09 16.39
C ALA A 329 -0.19 -13.00 17.19
N ILE A 330 1.08 -13.19 17.56
CA ILE A 330 1.91 -12.19 18.21
C ILE A 330 2.64 -11.35 17.16
N GLY A 331 2.79 -10.04 17.39
CA GLY A 331 3.61 -9.15 16.60
C GLY A 331 4.80 -8.59 17.39
N ASN A 332 5.55 -7.66 16.79
CA ASN A 332 6.73 -7.09 17.44
C ASN A 332 6.38 -6.08 18.54
N HIS A 333 5.33 -5.28 18.39
CA HIS A 333 4.87 -4.35 19.42
C HIS A 333 4.38 -5.04 20.69
N ASP A 334 3.88 -6.25 20.59
CA ASP A 334 3.52 -7.06 21.75
C ASP A 334 4.72 -7.38 22.68
N PHE A 335 5.97 -7.17 22.19
CA PHE A 335 7.20 -7.32 22.98
C PHE A 335 7.68 -6.04 23.67
N ASP A 336 7.12 -4.87 23.42
CA ASP A 336 7.64 -3.56 23.88
C ASP A 336 7.26 -3.21 25.34
N GLY A 337 6.57 -4.12 26.03
CA GLY A 337 6.05 -3.88 27.38
C GLY A 337 7.07 -3.94 28.54
N GLY A 338 8.37 -3.95 28.23
CA GLY A 338 9.45 -3.82 29.21
C GLY A 338 9.79 -5.09 30.02
N LEU A 339 9.23 -6.25 29.67
CA LEU A 339 9.64 -7.55 30.20
C LEU A 339 10.66 -8.24 29.25
N ASP A 340 11.27 -9.31 29.74
CA ASP A 340 12.00 -10.21 28.83
C ASP A 340 11.03 -10.91 27.85
N ALA A 341 11.55 -11.49 26.77
CA ALA A 341 10.73 -12.11 25.74
C ALA A 341 9.74 -13.14 26.30
N LYS A 342 10.19 -14.00 27.25
CA LYS A 342 9.30 -14.98 27.89
C LYS A 342 8.20 -14.32 28.72
N GLY A 343 8.49 -13.21 29.37
CA GLY A 343 7.53 -12.42 30.14
C GLY A 343 6.47 -11.80 29.22
N GLN A 344 6.88 -11.24 28.09
CA GLN A 344 5.98 -10.66 27.09
C GLN A 344 5.11 -11.73 26.44
N ILE A 345 5.69 -12.86 26.04
CA ILE A 345 4.92 -14.02 25.50
C ILE A 345 3.82 -14.45 26.49
N ARG A 346 4.16 -14.64 27.77
CA ARG A 346 3.14 -15.01 28.77
C ARG A 346 2.06 -13.93 28.94
N ARG A 347 2.45 -12.65 28.85
CA ARG A 347 1.50 -11.52 28.92
C ARG A 347 0.57 -11.51 27.73
N PHE A 348 1.11 -11.67 26.52
CA PHE A 348 0.35 -11.76 25.28
C PHE A 348 -0.67 -12.91 25.34
N LEU A 349 -0.22 -14.15 25.61
CA LEU A 349 -1.08 -15.32 25.67
C LEU A 349 -2.23 -15.12 26.69
N LYS A 350 -1.90 -14.61 27.88
CA LYS A 350 -2.90 -14.30 28.89
C LYS A 350 -3.84 -13.17 28.44
N GLY A 351 -3.29 -12.12 27.86
CA GLY A 351 -4.02 -10.92 27.46
C GLY A 351 -5.00 -11.15 26.32
N THR A 352 -4.63 -12.01 25.39
CA THR A 352 -5.48 -12.43 24.25
C THR A 352 -6.38 -13.62 24.56
N GLY A 353 -6.29 -14.18 25.77
CA GLY A 353 -7.06 -15.37 26.14
C GLY A 353 -6.61 -16.66 25.43
N ASN A 354 -5.42 -16.67 24.85
CA ASN A 354 -4.88 -17.84 24.19
C ASN A 354 -4.47 -18.90 25.23
N SER A 355 -5.00 -20.10 25.08
CA SER A 355 -4.75 -21.23 26.02
C SER A 355 -3.49 -22.03 25.68
N SER A 356 -2.79 -21.72 24.60
CA SER A 356 -1.51 -22.35 24.26
C SER A 356 -0.41 -21.98 25.25
N GLU A 357 0.59 -22.85 25.38
CA GLU A 357 1.80 -22.58 26.16
C GLU A 357 2.86 -21.82 25.35
N THR A 358 2.70 -21.76 24.02
CA THR A 358 3.61 -21.12 23.07
C THR A 358 2.85 -20.16 22.17
N ILE A 359 3.57 -19.22 21.53
CA ILE A 359 3.03 -18.31 20.53
C ILE A 359 2.85 -18.95 19.15
N TRP A 360 3.37 -20.16 18.99
CA TRP A 360 3.12 -20.98 17.81
C TRP A 360 2.25 -22.17 18.22
N PHE A 361 1.12 -22.29 17.55
CA PHE A 361 0.08 -23.28 17.86
C PHE A 361 -0.80 -23.50 16.63
N ASP A 362 -1.62 -24.52 16.67
CA ASP A 362 -2.62 -24.78 15.66
C ASP A 362 -4.01 -25.05 16.30
N THR A 363 -5.03 -24.90 15.51
CA THR A 363 -6.41 -25.21 15.88
C THR A 363 -7.23 -25.59 14.65
N TRP A 364 -8.31 -26.31 14.88
CA TRP A 364 -9.25 -26.72 13.85
C TRP A 364 -10.60 -26.07 14.10
N ILE A 365 -11.10 -25.33 13.10
CA ILE A 365 -12.39 -24.65 13.15
C ILE A 365 -13.20 -25.07 11.91
N SER A 366 -14.41 -25.59 12.10
CA SER A 366 -15.28 -26.07 11.02
C SER A 366 -14.60 -27.07 10.06
N GLY A 367 -13.61 -27.83 10.58
CA GLY A 367 -12.85 -28.81 9.79
C GLY A 367 -11.72 -28.22 8.94
N TYR A 368 -11.38 -26.96 9.10
CA TYR A 368 -10.22 -26.30 8.47
C TYR A 368 -9.11 -26.07 9.49
N HIS A 369 -7.87 -26.13 9.01
CA HIS A 369 -6.67 -26.03 9.83
C HIS A 369 -6.16 -24.59 9.86
N PHE A 370 -5.98 -24.04 11.05
CA PHE A 370 -5.47 -22.70 11.32
C PHE A 370 -4.17 -22.84 12.11
N VAL A 371 -3.08 -22.32 11.56
CA VAL A 371 -1.72 -22.43 12.12
C VAL A 371 -1.18 -21.04 12.39
N PHE A 372 -0.63 -20.83 13.57
CA PHE A 372 -0.09 -19.55 14.00
C PHE A 372 1.40 -19.69 14.29
N LEU A 373 2.17 -18.74 13.76
CA LEU A 373 3.59 -18.57 14.03
C LEU A 373 3.83 -17.20 14.66
N GLY A 374 5.01 -17.00 15.27
CA GLY A 374 5.40 -15.70 15.79
C GLY A 374 6.89 -15.59 16.05
N GLY A 375 7.45 -14.39 15.94
CA GLY A 375 8.79 -14.10 16.39
C GLY A 375 8.94 -14.41 17.88
N GLU A 376 10.03 -15.05 18.28
CA GLU A 376 10.24 -15.50 19.68
C GLU A 376 11.04 -14.48 20.52
N ALA A 377 11.35 -13.34 19.94
CA ALA A 377 12.10 -12.26 20.59
C ALA A 377 11.64 -10.90 20.10
N ALA A 378 11.88 -9.85 20.93
CA ALA A 378 11.70 -8.48 20.52
C ALA A 378 12.55 -8.13 19.30
N GLY A 379 12.02 -7.32 18.42
CA GLY A 379 12.70 -6.82 17.22
C GLY A 379 11.79 -6.76 16.02
N LEU A 380 12.11 -5.88 15.08
CA LEU A 380 11.30 -5.63 13.88
C LEU A 380 11.23 -6.85 12.94
N HIS A 381 12.28 -7.69 12.91
CA HIS A 381 12.27 -8.95 12.17
C HIS A 381 11.76 -10.09 13.03
N ALA A 382 10.88 -10.93 12.50
CA ALA A 382 10.55 -12.19 13.17
C ALA A 382 11.77 -13.12 13.20
N ASP A 383 12.08 -13.63 14.38
CA ASP A 383 13.12 -14.63 14.61
C ASP A 383 12.46 -15.95 15.02
N LEU A 384 12.39 -16.89 14.08
CA LEU A 384 11.75 -18.20 14.28
C LEU A 384 12.81 -19.21 14.67
N SER A 385 12.65 -19.88 15.81
CA SER A 385 13.56 -20.95 16.21
C SER A 385 13.47 -22.17 15.29
N ASN A 386 14.54 -22.96 15.27
CA ASN A 386 14.53 -24.25 14.57
C ASN A 386 13.45 -25.20 15.13
N ALA A 387 13.10 -25.07 16.40
CA ALA A 387 12.03 -25.84 17.02
C ALA A 387 10.67 -25.48 16.45
N GLN A 388 10.38 -24.19 16.31
CA GLN A 388 9.15 -23.70 15.69
C GLN A 388 9.04 -24.12 14.22
N LEU A 389 10.15 -24.04 13.45
CA LEU A 389 10.15 -24.47 12.04
C LEU A 389 9.98 -25.98 11.88
N ALA A 390 10.60 -26.78 12.74
CA ALA A 390 10.40 -28.23 12.74
C ALA A 390 8.96 -28.59 13.11
N TRP A 391 8.40 -27.95 14.13
CA TRP A 391 7.00 -28.10 14.51
C TRP A 391 6.05 -27.72 13.36
N LEU A 392 6.34 -26.63 12.64
CA LEU A 392 5.53 -26.23 11.49
C LEU A 392 5.51 -27.31 10.41
N GLU A 393 6.68 -27.87 10.07
CA GLU A 393 6.81 -28.92 9.05
C GLU A 393 6.03 -30.19 9.47
N GLU A 394 6.10 -30.57 10.73
CA GLU A 394 5.32 -31.66 11.29
C GLU A 394 3.81 -31.37 11.29
N THR A 395 3.42 -30.16 11.69
CA THR A 395 2.03 -29.73 11.81
C THR A 395 1.36 -29.65 10.43
N LEU A 396 2.04 -29.11 9.42
CA LEU A 396 1.50 -29.04 8.05
C LEU A 396 1.39 -30.44 7.40
N ALA A 397 2.27 -31.37 7.75
CA ALA A 397 2.19 -32.75 7.24
C ALA A 397 1.08 -33.55 7.91
N LYS A 398 0.79 -33.24 9.19
CA LYS A 398 -0.19 -33.97 10.00
C LYS A 398 -1.62 -33.64 9.55
N ASP A 399 -2.42 -34.67 9.35
CA ASP A 399 -3.84 -34.54 8.98
C ASP A 399 -4.10 -33.71 7.72
N ARG A 400 -3.08 -33.56 6.86
CA ARG A 400 -3.18 -32.88 5.60
C ARG A 400 -4.25 -33.49 4.71
N VAL A 401 -5.12 -32.65 4.18
CA VAL A 401 -6.09 -33.01 3.16
C VAL A 401 -5.74 -32.25 1.89
N GLU A 402 -5.30 -32.98 0.87
CA GLU A 402 -4.92 -32.40 -0.41
C GLU A 402 -6.08 -31.59 -1.02
N GLY A 403 -5.79 -30.38 -1.50
CA GLY A 403 -6.78 -29.44 -2.04
C GLY A 403 -7.61 -28.69 -1.00
N ARG A 404 -7.51 -29.03 0.29
CA ARG A 404 -8.17 -28.29 1.36
C ARG A 404 -7.23 -27.20 1.91
N PRO A 405 -7.65 -25.93 1.97
CA PRO A 405 -6.78 -24.85 2.42
C PRO A 405 -6.40 -25.00 3.90
N THR A 406 -5.15 -24.69 4.20
CA THR A 406 -4.61 -24.45 5.55
C THR A 406 -4.28 -22.98 5.68
N PHE A 407 -4.79 -22.31 6.70
CA PHE A 407 -4.59 -20.89 6.94
C PHE A 407 -3.44 -20.68 7.92
N LEU A 408 -2.38 -20.03 7.44
CA LEU A 408 -1.16 -19.78 8.20
C LEU A 408 -1.02 -18.29 8.52
N PHE A 409 -0.82 -17.96 9.78
CA PHE A 409 -0.69 -16.60 10.27
C PHE A 409 0.72 -16.36 10.79
N LEU A 410 1.37 -15.33 10.28
CA LEU A 410 2.67 -14.83 10.74
C LEU A 410 2.73 -13.34 10.55
N HIS A 411 2.95 -12.59 11.62
CA HIS A 411 2.88 -11.15 11.59
C HIS A 411 3.85 -10.55 10.57
N GLN A 412 5.16 -10.82 10.67
CA GLN A 412 6.12 -10.34 9.70
C GLN A 412 6.09 -11.16 8.41
N GLY A 413 6.07 -10.48 7.27
CA GLY A 413 5.97 -11.11 5.97
C GLY A 413 7.24 -11.82 5.49
N LEU A 414 7.06 -12.70 4.50
CA LEU A 414 8.18 -13.22 3.71
C LEU A 414 8.73 -12.12 2.81
N MET A 415 10.03 -11.87 2.89
CA MET A 415 10.69 -10.88 2.03
C MET A 415 10.44 -11.16 0.55
N ASP A 416 10.29 -10.09 -0.25
CA ASP A 416 10.07 -10.14 -1.69
C ASP A 416 8.84 -10.99 -2.12
N THR A 417 7.71 -10.79 -1.44
CA THR A 417 6.45 -11.48 -1.80
C THR A 417 5.27 -10.52 -2.03
N VAL A 418 4.96 -9.69 -1.06
CA VAL A 418 3.81 -8.78 -1.08
C VAL A 418 4.21 -7.36 -0.71
N ALA A 419 3.34 -6.40 -0.92
CA ALA A 419 3.55 -4.99 -0.58
C ALA A 419 4.08 -4.81 0.84
N GLY A 420 5.07 -3.95 1.01
CA GLY A 420 5.80 -3.73 2.26
C GLY A 420 6.91 -4.76 2.54
N THR A 421 7.05 -5.83 1.74
CA THR A 421 8.10 -6.84 1.95
C THR A 421 9.22 -6.80 0.90
N PHE A 422 9.11 -5.96 -0.13
CA PHE A 422 10.13 -5.86 -1.18
C PHE A 422 11.38 -5.13 -0.66
N GLN A 423 12.56 -5.57 -1.10
CA GLN A 423 13.83 -5.00 -0.64
C GLN A 423 13.93 -3.49 -0.83
N TYR A 424 13.39 -2.97 -1.94
CA TYR A 424 13.40 -1.52 -2.22
C TYR A 424 12.52 -0.71 -1.26
N GLN A 425 11.54 -1.34 -0.60
CA GLN A 425 10.71 -0.70 0.43
C GLN A 425 11.43 -0.61 1.78
N ASN A 426 12.58 -1.28 1.92
CA ASN A 426 13.45 -1.26 3.09
C ASN A 426 12.71 -1.55 4.41
N TRP A 427 11.72 -2.43 4.38
CA TRP A 427 10.95 -2.84 5.54
C TRP A 427 11.46 -4.17 6.10
N HIS A 428 10.85 -4.68 7.15
CA HIS A 428 11.32 -5.81 7.93
C HIS A 428 10.46 -7.05 7.69
N GLY A 429 11.05 -8.24 7.79
CA GLY A 429 10.35 -9.51 7.56
C GLY A 429 10.92 -10.65 8.40
N VAL A 430 10.78 -11.88 7.92
CA VAL A 430 11.24 -13.10 8.61
C VAL A 430 12.73 -13.32 8.37
N LYS A 431 13.54 -13.47 9.43
CA LYS A 431 14.97 -13.81 9.32
C LYS A 431 15.21 -15.14 8.63
N GLN A 432 14.39 -16.16 8.96
CA GLN A 432 14.46 -17.50 8.39
C GLN A 432 13.67 -17.66 7.08
N SER A 433 13.53 -16.59 6.31
CA SER A 433 12.73 -16.57 5.07
C SER A 433 13.05 -17.72 4.12
N ALA A 434 14.34 -18.08 3.95
CA ALA A 434 14.75 -19.18 3.07
C ALA A 434 14.27 -20.56 3.58
N GLN A 435 14.35 -20.81 4.90
CA GLN A 435 13.87 -22.06 5.48
C GLN A 435 12.34 -22.17 5.40
N LEU A 436 11.64 -21.09 5.75
CA LEU A 436 10.18 -21.03 5.69
C LEU A 436 9.67 -21.27 4.26
N ARG A 437 10.31 -20.63 3.25
CA ARG A 437 9.99 -20.88 1.83
C ARG A 437 10.18 -22.34 1.43
N ARG A 438 11.24 -23.00 1.92
CA ARG A 438 11.49 -24.41 1.62
C ARG A 438 10.39 -25.31 2.19
N ILE A 439 9.90 -25.02 3.40
CA ILE A 439 8.78 -25.75 4.02
C ILE A 439 7.51 -25.50 3.20
N LEU A 440 7.14 -24.23 3.01
CA LEU A 440 5.87 -23.85 2.40
C LEU A 440 5.72 -24.33 0.94
N ARG A 441 6.81 -24.44 0.19
CA ARG A 441 6.78 -24.98 -1.18
C ARG A 441 6.18 -26.38 -1.29
N GLN A 442 6.19 -27.16 -0.20
CA GLN A 442 5.65 -28.51 -0.16
C GLN A 442 4.13 -28.53 0.05
N TYR A 443 3.54 -27.38 0.37
CA TYR A 443 2.13 -27.25 0.78
C TYR A 443 1.44 -26.12 -0.02
N PRO A 444 1.14 -26.35 -1.31
CA PRO A 444 0.55 -25.32 -2.18
C PRO A 444 -0.87 -24.88 -1.73
N GLU A 445 -1.55 -25.70 -0.90
CA GLU A 445 -2.84 -25.40 -0.30
C GLU A 445 -2.77 -24.43 0.88
N VAL A 446 -1.59 -24.06 1.36
CA VAL A 446 -1.44 -23.07 2.42
C VAL A 446 -1.79 -21.67 1.89
N VAL A 447 -2.47 -20.89 2.70
CA VAL A 447 -2.65 -19.44 2.49
C VAL A 447 -1.97 -18.72 3.65
N LEU A 448 -0.86 -18.03 3.36
CA LEU A 448 -0.09 -17.30 4.35
C LEU A 448 -0.62 -15.86 4.45
N PHE A 449 -1.02 -15.45 5.64
CA PHE A 449 -1.36 -14.06 5.97
C PHE A 449 -0.20 -13.41 6.70
N SER A 450 0.14 -12.16 6.30
CA SER A 450 1.13 -11.32 6.98
C SER A 450 0.61 -9.90 7.18
N GLY A 451 1.07 -9.25 8.25
CA GLY A 451 0.82 -7.86 8.59
C GLY A 451 2.11 -7.05 8.62
N HIS A 452 2.35 -6.31 9.73
CA HIS A 452 3.59 -5.60 10.05
C HIS A 452 3.92 -4.42 9.16
N SER A 453 3.69 -4.53 7.86
CA SER A 453 4.06 -3.48 6.92
C SER A 453 3.08 -2.31 6.90
N HIS A 454 1.84 -2.52 7.34
CA HIS A 454 0.73 -1.57 7.27
C HIS A 454 0.38 -1.09 5.85
N TRP A 455 0.96 -1.68 4.79
CA TRP A 455 0.70 -1.23 3.42
C TRP A 455 -0.78 -1.32 3.09
N THR A 456 -1.34 -0.18 2.63
CA THR A 456 -2.75 -0.10 2.24
C THR A 456 -3.07 -1.13 1.16
N MET A 457 -4.25 -1.70 1.23
CA MET A 457 -4.74 -2.66 0.23
C MET A 457 -4.94 -2.06 -1.17
N GLU A 458 -4.90 -0.74 -1.30
CA GLU A 458 -4.90 -0.05 -2.59
C GLU A 458 -3.52 -0.09 -3.28
N SER A 459 -2.47 -0.53 -2.58
CA SER A 459 -1.12 -0.72 -3.14
C SER A 459 -1.07 -1.89 -4.12
N ALA A 460 -0.12 -1.85 -5.04
CA ALA A 460 0.17 -2.99 -5.90
C ALA A 460 0.72 -4.17 -5.07
N HIS A 461 0.50 -5.40 -5.54
CA HIS A 461 1.08 -6.63 -4.97
C HIS A 461 0.67 -6.93 -3.52
N THR A 462 -0.52 -6.55 -3.10
CA THR A 462 -1.04 -6.90 -1.76
C THR A 462 -1.36 -8.39 -1.61
N VAL A 463 -1.59 -9.07 -2.72
CA VAL A 463 -1.80 -10.52 -2.79
C VAL A 463 -0.86 -11.11 -3.83
N LYS A 464 -0.13 -12.16 -3.44
CA LYS A 464 0.63 -13.03 -4.32
C LYS A 464 -0.12 -14.35 -4.45
N PRO A 465 -0.71 -14.67 -5.60
CA PRO A 465 -1.30 -15.98 -5.83
C PRO A 465 -0.27 -17.11 -5.73
N ALA A 466 -0.73 -18.32 -5.46
CA ALA A 466 0.13 -19.50 -5.44
C ALA A 466 0.78 -19.74 -6.81
N ASP A 467 2.05 -20.13 -6.78
CA ASP A 467 2.80 -20.57 -7.96
C ASP A 467 3.68 -21.80 -7.62
N SER A 468 4.52 -22.24 -8.55
CA SER A 468 5.42 -23.38 -8.34
C SER A 468 6.46 -23.15 -7.22
N SER A 469 6.65 -21.90 -6.76
CA SER A 469 7.67 -21.54 -5.78
C SER A 469 7.11 -21.36 -4.37
N LEU A 470 5.86 -20.89 -4.24
CA LEU A 470 5.22 -20.56 -2.96
C LEU A 470 3.70 -20.72 -3.04
N PRO A 471 3.04 -21.06 -1.94
CA PRO A 471 1.60 -20.92 -1.79
C PRO A 471 1.16 -19.46 -1.84
N SER A 472 -0.14 -19.21 -1.79
CA SER A 472 -0.70 -17.85 -1.76
C SER A 472 -0.22 -17.09 -0.52
N VAL A 473 0.15 -15.82 -0.72
CA VAL A 473 0.55 -14.89 0.37
C VAL A 473 -0.35 -13.66 0.30
N VAL A 474 -0.88 -13.23 1.43
CA VAL A 474 -1.81 -12.09 1.56
C VAL A 474 -1.25 -11.12 2.59
N SER A 475 -1.04 -9.86 2.19
CA SER A 475 -0.71 -8.76 3.11
C SER A 475 -2.01 -8.18 3.66
N THR A 476 -2.18 -8.18 5.00
CA THR A 476 -3.46 -7.86 5.66
C THR A 476 -3.67 -6.38 5.94
N ALA A 477 -2.79 -5.51 5.49
CA ALA A 477 -2.77 -4.08 5.82
C ALA A 477 -2.80 -3.85 7.35
N SER A 478 -3.32 -2.72 7.80
CA SER A 478 -3.45 -2.41 9.23
C SER A 478 -4.85 -1.89 9.57
N CYS A 479 -5.33 -2.27 10.72
CA CYS A 479 -6.57 -1.74 11.28
C CYS A 479 -6.35 -0.40 12.01
N ALA A 480 -5.12 -0.05 12.42
CA ALA A 480 -4.82 1.16 13.18
C ALA A 480 -4.53 2.37 12.28
N TYR A 481 -3.54 2.25 11.41
CA TYR A 481 -3.12 3.26 10.44
C TYR A 481 -2.38 2.61 9.26
N LEU A 482 -2.31 3.27 8.12
CA LEU A 482 -1.83 2.67 6.88
C LEU A 482 -0.50 3.27 6.46
N TRP A 483 0.20 2.54 5.58
CA TRP A 483 1.40 2.96 4.88
C TRP A 483 1.27 2.71 3.39
N ASP A 484 2.07 3.44 2.61
CA ASP A 484 2.36 3.17 1.20
C ASP A 484 3.80 3.65 0.90
N ASP A 485 4.22 3.52 -0.35
CA ASP A 485 5.58 3.89 -0.74
C ASP A 485 5.89 5.39 -0.53
N SER A 486 4.87 6.27 -0.50
CA SER A 486 5.06 7.70 -0.21
C SER A 486 5.42 7.95 1.27
N CYS A 487 5.00 7.07 2.16
CA CYS A 487 5.29 7.16 3.59
C CYS A 487 6.76 6.88 3.91
N ILE A 488 7.47 6.12 3.07
CA ILE A 488 8.90 5.80 3.26
C ILE A 488 9.74 7.08 3.36
N ALA A 489 9.46 8.06 2.51
CA ALA A 489 10.19 9.32 2.48
C ALA A 489 9.81 10.27 3.61
N THR A 490 8.55 10.26 4.04
CA THR A 490 8.01 11.19 5.03
C THR A 490 8.06 10.67 6.46
N ASN A 491 8.15 9.35 6.63
CA ASN A 491 7.99 8.64 7.90
C ASN A 491 6.68 9.02 8.63
N VAL A 492 5.61 9.25 7.89
CA VAL A 492 4.27 9.60 8.40
C VAL A 492 3.26 8.66 7.79
N GLY A 493 2.54 7.93 8.63
CA GLY A 493 1.46 7.02 8.23
C GLY A 493 0.22 7.77 7.72
N ILE A 494 -0.65 7.03 7.06
CA ILE A 494 -1.94 7.49 6.52
C ILE A 494 -3.02 7.08 7.50
N VAL A 495 -3.95 7.98 7.83
CA VAL A 495 -5.15 7.63 8.61
C VAL A 495 -6.03 6.70 7.77
N GLY A 496 -6.40 5.57 8.33
CA GLY A 496 -7.24 4.57 7.69
C GLY A 496 -7.29 3.28 8.49
N SER A 497 -8.22 2.41 8.15
CA SER A 497 -8.47 1.15 8.85
C SER A 497 -8.93 0.10 7.85
N GLU A 498 -8.14 -0.94 7.63
CA GLU A 498 -8.39 -1.95 6.60
C GLU A 498 -8.25 -3.37 7.12
N GLY A 499 -8.94 -4.31 6.47
CA GLY A 499 -8.86 -5.74 6.73
C GLY A 499 -9.59 -6.54 5.66
N TYR A 500 -9.47 -7.85 5.71
CA TYR A 500 -10.07 -8.75 4.74
C TYR A 500 -11.26 -9.54 5.29
N TYR A 501 -12.26 -9.71 4.44
CA TYR A 501 -13.26 -10.76 4.52
C TYR A 501 -12.86 -11.87 3.55
N ILE A 502 -12.71 -13.08 4.06
CA ILE A 502 -12.34 -14.26 3.30
C ILE A 502 -13.57 -15.18 3.22
N TYR A 503 -14.00 -15.46 2.00
CA TYR A 503 -15.08 -16.40 1.72
C TYR A 503 -14.50 -17.66 1.10
N LEU A 504 -14.70 -18.78 1.78
CA LEU A 504 -14.26 -20.08 1.33
C LEU A 504 -15.40 -20.75 0.55
N TYR A 505 -15.16 -20.98 -0.71
CA TYR A 505 -16.06 -21.71 -1.61
C TYR A 505 -15.47 -23.08 -1.99
N GLU A 506 -16.28 -23.92 -2.64
CA GLU A 506 -15.85 -25.24 -3.10
C GLU A 506 -14.63 -25.18 -4.02
N ASN A 507 -14.56 -24.16 -4.89
CA ASN A 507 -13.59 -24.07 -5.97
C ASN A 507 -12.50 -23.02 -5.74
N CYS A 508 -12.68 -22.10 -4.80
CA CYS A 508 -11.76 -20.99 -4.58
C CYS A 508 -11.95 -20.34 -3.21
N LEU A 509 -10.97 -19.48 -2.85
CA LEU A 509 -11.14 -18.44 -1.86
C LEU A 509 -11.44 -17.11 -2.57
N ILE A 510 -12.43 -16.38 -2.08
CA ILE A 510 -12.63 -14.98 -2.44
C ILE A 510 -12.13 -14.12 -1.29
N VAL A 511 -11.13 -13.30 -1.56
CA VAL A 511 -10.48 -12.39 -0.62
C VAL A 511 -10.95 -10.98 -0.92
N ARG A 512 -11.65 -10.35 0.03
CA ARG A 512 -12.29 -9.05 -0.16
C ARG A 512 -11.78 -8.02 0.83
N GLY A 513 -11.05 -7.03 0.32
CA GLY A 513 -10.59 -5.89 1.10
C GLY A 513 -11.72 -4.96 1.50
N ARG A 514 -11.69 -4.54 2.76
CA ARG A 514 -12.66 -3.65 3.40
C ARG A 514 -11.97 -2.50 4.10
N SER A 515 -12.40 -1.27 3.79
CA SER A 515 -12.07 -0.09 4.59
C SER A 515 -13.10 0.03 5.69
N PHE A 516 -12.70 -0.20 6.93
CA PHE A 516 -13.61 -0.18 8.08
C PHE A 516 -14.02 1.26 8.45
N ASP A 517 -13.10 2.20 8.32
CA ASP A 517 -13.33 3.62 8.61
C ASP A 517 -14.28 4.28 7.60
N ARG A 518 -14.21 3.90 6.33
CA ARG A 518 -15.10 4.40 5.27
C ARG A 518 -16.37 3.55 5.11
N GLY A 519 -16.40 2.33 5.64
CA GLY A 519 -17.50 1.39 5.45
C GLY A 519 -17.70 0.96 3.99
N GLU A 520 -16.60 0.80 3.22
CA GLU A 520 -16.61 0.51 1.79
C GLU A 520 -15.78 -0.73 1.45
N TRP A 521 -16.18 -1.46 0.41
CA TRP A 521 -15.34 -2.47 -0.21
C TRP A 521 -14.24 -1.79 -1.03
N ILE A 522 -12.99 -2.22 -0.85
CA ILE A 522 -11.85 -1.67 -1.60
C ILE A 522 -11.86 -2.31 -2.99
N GLY A 523 -12.22 -1.53 -4.01
CA GLY A 523 -12.46 -2.02 -5.36
C GLY A 523 -11.24 -2.64 -6.05
N SER A 524 -10.04 -2.23 -5.65
CA SER A 524 -8.75 -2.77 -6.13
C SER A 524 -8.26 -3.98 -5.32
N ALA A 525 -8.87 -4.29 -4.17
CA ALA A 525 -8.44 -5.35 -3.26
C ALA A 525 -9.46 -6.49 -3.17
N GLN A 526 -9.92 -6.97 -4.30
CA GLN A 526 -10.86 -8.09 -4.41
C GLN A 526 -10.20 -9.18 -5.25
N PHE A 527 -9.99 -10.37 -4.69
CA PHE A 527 -9.21 -11.40 -5.36
C PHE A 527 -9.89 -12.75 -5.32
N ILE A 528 -9.68 -13.55 -6.38
CA ILE A 528 -10.00 -14.98 -6.42
C ILE A 528 -8.69 -15.75 -6.30
N LEU A 529 -8.56 -16.57 -5.28
CA LEU A 529 -7.45 -17.49 -5.11
C LEU A 529 -7.95 -18.92 -5.39
N PRO A 530 -7.55 -19.53 -6.51
CA PRO A 530 -7.91 -20.92 -6.81
C PRO A 530 -7.40 -21.85 -5.73
N LEU A 531 -8.20 -22.83 -5.33
CA LEU A 531 -7.72 -23.92 -4.49
C LEU A 531 -7.02 -24.96 -5.39
N PRO A 532 -5.90 -25.57 -4.91
CA PRO A 532 -5.27 -26.65 -5.64
C PRO A 532 -6.27 -27.79 -5.84
N THR A 533 -6.55 -28.17 -7.07
CA THR A 533 -7.43 -29.31 -7.38
C THR A 533 -6.67 -30.60 -7.14
N SER A 534 -7.24 -31.50 -6.33
CA SER A 534 -6.72 -32.86 -6.20
C SER A 534 -6.83 -33.59 -7.55
N GLY A 535 -5.70 -33.69 -8.27
CA GLY A 535 -5.56 -34.57 -9.44
C GLY A 535 -5.87 -34.00 -10.83
N GLY A 536 -5.76 -32.68 -11.03
CA GLY A 536 -5.79 -32.09 -12.37
C GLY A 536 -4.39 -31.67 -12.82
N THR A 537 -3.72 -32.44 -13.64
CA THR A 537 -2.69 -31.91 -14.54
C THR A 537 -3.39 -30.87 -15.42
N GLU A 538 -3.19 -29.57 -15.13
CA GLU A 538 -3.48 -28.55 -16.13
C GLU A 538 -2.64 -28.88 -17.37
N THR A 539 -3.30 -29.30 -18.43
CA THR A 539 -2.71 -29.35 -19.74
C THR A 539 -2.50 -27.90 -20.15
N GLU A 540 -1.29 -27.38 -19.90
CA GLU A 540 -0.83 -26.19 -20.59
C GLU A 540 -1.02 -26.42 -22.08
N SER A 541 -1.95 -25.68 -22.66
CA SER A 541 -2.11 -25.59 -24.10
C SER A 541 -0.93 -24.76 -24.61
N THR A 542 0.24 -25.38 -24.70
CA THR A 542 1.36 -24.86 -25.46
C THR A 542 1.00 -24.96 -26.93
N THR A 543 0.58 -23.86 -27.50
CA THR A 543 0.61 -23.68 -28.95
C THR A 543 2.08 -23.54 -29.33
N GLU A 544 2.74 -24.68 -29.50
CA GLU A 544 4.07 -24.71 -30.15
C GLU A 544 3.94 -24.22 -31.59
N THR A 545 4.40 -23.01 -31.81
CA THR A 545 4.73 -22.56 -33.16
C THR A 545 6.05 -23.27 -33.55
N ALA A 546 5.94 -24.28 -34.38
CA ALA A 546 7.07 -24.99 -34.95
C ALA A 546 7.98 -24.00 -35.71
N THR A 547 9.16 -23.76 -35.18
CA THR A 547 10.31 -23.19 -35.95
C THR A 547 11.27 -24.33 -36.30
N GLU A 548 11.58 -24.43 -37.60
CA GLU A 548 12.47 -25.41 -38.19
C GLU A 548 13.89 -25.41 -37.59
N PRO A 549 14.62 -26.52 -37.63
CA PRO A 549 15.93 -26.65 -37.00
C PRO A 549 17.03 -26.01 -37.85
N VAL A 550 17.78 -25.11 -37.27
CA VAL A 550 19.06 -24.63 -37.80
C VAL A 550 20.17 -25.55 -37.29
N THR A 551 20.85 -26.18 -38.21
CA THR A 551 22.01 -27.05 -38.02
C THR A 551 23.23 -26.26 -37.54
N GLU A 552 23.83 -26.72 -36.43
CA GLU A 552 25.17 -26.32 -36.00
C GLU A 552 26.29 -27.01 -36.77
N PRO A 553 27.50 -26.44 -36.82
CA PRO A 553 28.71 -27.22 -36.93
C PRO A 553 29.55 -27.23 -35.65
N VAL A 554 29.87 -28.44 -35.25
CA VAL A 554 30.78 -28.84 -34.18
C VAL A 554 32.24 -28.60 -34.57
N THR A 555 33.02 -27.95 -33.67
CA THR A 555 34.46 -28.20 -33.42
C THR A 555 34.80 -27.49 -32.12
N GLY A 556 35.28 -28.05 -31.07
CA GLY A 556 36.30 -29.04 -30.83
C GLY A 556 37.36 -28.43 -29.92
N THR A 557 37.64 -29.11 -28.78
CA THR A 557 38.84 -29.11 -27.94
C THR A 557 38.90 -28.22 -26.70
N GLU A 558 38.77 -28.87 -25.54
CA GLU A 558 39.46 -28.54 -24.27
C GLU A 558 40.98 -28.64 -24.37
N PRO A 559 41.79 -28.05 -23.44
CA PRO A 559 42.15 -28.77 -22.20
C PRO A 559 42.33 -27.94 -20.92
N ASP A 560 41.98 -28.59 -19.84
CA ASP A 560 42.54 -28.74 -18.49
C ASP A 560 43.78 -27.93 -18.08
N SER A 561 43.74 -27.25 -16.91
CA SER A 561 44.74 -27.37 -15.82
C SER A 561 44.49 -26.42 -14.63
N SER A 562 44.15 -27.02 -13.49
CA SER A 562 44.75 -26.90 -12.15
C SER A 562 45.50 -25.60 -11.76
N THR A 563 45.11 -25.00 -10.62
CA THR A 563 45.86 -24.97 -9.34
C THR A 563 45.38 -23.84 -8.44
N GLN A 564 45.08 -24.19 -7.22
CA GLN A 564 45.03 -23.28 -6.06
C GLN A 564 46.46 -22.81 -5.68
N PRO A 565 46.57 -21.70 -4.89
CA PRO A 565 46.78 -21.92 -3.46
C PRO A 565 46.14 -20.86 -2.51
N VAL A 566 45.83 -21.34 -1.32
CA VAL A 566 45.65 -20.56 -0.08
C VAL A 566 47.04 -20.25 0.49
N PRO A 567 47.29 -19.08 1.11
CA PRO A 567 47.50 -18.98 2.54
C PRO A 567 46.96 -17.64 3.11
N GLY A 568 46.74 -17.38 4.34
CA GLY A 568 47.28 -17.73 5.61
C GLY A 568 46.76 -16.74 6.65
N THR A 569 46.58 -17.23 7.82
CA THR A 569 46.25 -16.62 9.10
C THR A 569 47.03 -15.33 9.46
N ALA A 570 46.31 -14.33 10.02
CA ALA A 570 46.92 -13.42 11.00
C ALA A 570 45.88 -13.02 12.06
N THR A 571 46.15 -13.43 13.25
CA THR A 571 45.55 -13.06 14.54
C THR A 571 45.82 -11.60 14.86
N GLY A 572 44.79 -10.88 15.33
CA GLY A 572 44.92 -9.57 15.92
C GLY A 572 43.81 -9.27 16.90
N THR A 573 44.08 -9.56 18.16
CA THR A 573 43.29 -9.19 19.33
C THR A 573 43.33 -7.69 19.56
N VAL A 574 42.18 -7.02 19.67
CA VAL A 574 42.04 -5.80 20.47
C VAL A 574 40.68 -5.78 21.16
N ALA A 575 40.72 -5.46 22.42
CA ALA A 575 39.69 -5.48 23.42
C ALA A 575 38.60 -4.41 23.25
N GLY A 576 37.47 -4.72 23.81
CA GLY A 576 36.23 -4.11 24.02
C GLY A 576 36.15 -2.62 24.32
N THR A 577 34.95 -2.12 23.98
CA THR A 577 34.15 -1.29 24.91
C THR A 577 32.69 -1.38 24.49
N SER A 578 31.88 -1.75 25.43
CA SER A 578 30.42 -1.74 25.42
C SER A 578 29.90 -0.31 25.23
N GLY A 579 29.01 -0.14 24.24
CA GLY A 579 28.18 1.05 24.09
C GLY A 579 26.82 0.59 23.63
N ALA A 580 25.91 0.41 24.59
CA ALA A 580 24.49 0.22 24.29
C ALA A 580 23.92 1.54 23.79
N GLY A 581 23.70 1.64 22.50
CA GLY A 581 22.87 2.65 21.88
C GLY A 581 21.51 2.02 21.58
N ALA A 582 20.54 2.24 22.45
CA ALA A 582 19.15 1.96 22.16
C ALA A 582 18.68 3.02 21.15
N ASP A 583 18.61 2.62 19.90
CA ASP A 583 17.94 3.40 18.86
C ASP A 583 16.45 3.02 18.89
N SER A 584 15.70 3.66 19.81
CA SER A 584 14.24 3.66 19.77
C SER A 584 13.84 4.68 18.72
N SER A 585 13.65 4.25 17.48
CA SER A 585 12.89 5.02 16.52
C SER A 585 11.43 5.04 17.00
N THR A 586 11.09 6.04 17.80
CA THR A 586 9.70 6.41 18.04
C THR A 586 9.11 6.83 16.71
N LEU A 587 8.30 5.95 16.11
CA LEU A 587 7.44 6.28 15.00
C LEU A 587 6.54 7.45 15.46
N GLN A 588 6.60 8.56 14.77
CA GLN A 588 5.76 9.70 15.06
C GLN A 588 4.34 9.36 14.68
N GLU A 589 3.44 9.34 15.65
CA GLU A 589 2.01 9.21 15.39
C GLU A 589 1.55 10.34 14.47
N PRO A 590 0.60 10.09 13.56
CA PRO A 590 0.00 11.15 12.75
C PRO A 590 -0.67 12.15 13.67
N THR A 591 -0.10 13.35 13.78
CA THR A 591 -0.74 14.45 14.48
C THR A 591 -2.03 14.79 13.76
N THR A 592 -3.16 14.72 14.47
CA THR A 592 -4.46 15.13 13.97
C THR A 592 -4.49 16.65 13.78
N THR A 593 -3.92 17.15 12.71
CA THR A 593 -4.40 18.39 12.11
C THR A 593 -5.52 17.95 11.17
N ALA A 594 -6.75 18.25 11.58
CA ALA A 594 -7.92 18.15 10.73
C ALA A 594 -7.73 19.12 9.53
N ALA A 595 -6.98 18.69 8.56
CA ALA A 595 -7.14 19.15 7.20
C ALA A 595 -8.18 18.20 6.63
N ASP A 596 -9.36 18.74 6.39
CA ASP A 596 -10.44 18.14 5.62
C ASP A 596 -9.88 17.73 4.25
N SER A 597 -9.18 16.60 4.18
CA SER A 597 -8.93 15.91 2.93
C SER A 597 -10.13 14.99 2.71
N SER A 598 -11.25 15.62 2.32
CA SER A 598 -12.33 14.91 1.67
C SER A 598 -11.75 14.30 0.39
N ALA A 599 -11.21 13.11 0.49
CA ALA A 599 -11.14 12.19 -0.63
C ALA A 599 -12.58 11.76 -0.95
N SER A 600 -13.42 12.75 -1.32
CA SER A 600 -14.67 12.48 -1.99
C SER A 600 -14.30 11.97 -3.37
N GLY A 601 -14.23 10.65 -3.49
CA GLY A 601 -14.01 10.01 -4.77
C GLY A 601 -15.03 10.53 -5.79
N CYS A 602 -14.69 10.50 -7.08
CA CYS A 602 -15.54 10.96 -8.17
C CYS A 602 -16.97 10.40 -8.12
N ALA A 603 -17.18 9.25 -7.45
CA ALA A 603 -18.48 8.65 -7.25
C ALA A 603 -19.44 9.48 -6.36
N SER A 604 -18.93 10.26 -5.38
CA SER A 604 -19.78 11.06 -4.51
C SER A 604 -20.36 12.30 -5.19
N SER A 605 -19.78 12.77 -6.29
CA SER A 605 -20.32 13.90 -7.05
C SER A 605 -21.44 13.52 -8.04
N LEU A 606 -21.64 12.23 -8.32
CA LEU A 606 -22.70 11.74 -9.22
C LEU A 606 -24.04 11.46 -8.51
N GLY A 607 -24.05 11.37 -7.17
CA GLY A 607 -25.27 11.14 -6.38
C GLY A 607 -26.21 12.36 -6.25
N GLY A 608 -25.80 13.54 -6.72
CA GLY A 608 -26.54 14.81 -6.57
C GLY A 608 -27.51 15.16 -7.69
N ALA A 609 -27.58 14.40 -8.77
CA ALA A 609 -28.35 14.76 -9.99
C ALA A 609 -29.60 13.93 -10.28
N LEU A 610 -30.06 13.06 -9.39
CA LEU A 610 -31.31 12.32 -9.58
C LEU A 610 -32.41 12.78 -8.61
N GLY A 611 -33.16 13.73 -9.11
CA GLY A 611 -34.62 13.75 -9.04
C GLY A 611 -35.27 13.95 -7.68
N SER A 612 -35.59 15.21 -7.39
CA SER A 612 -36.76 15.51 -6.57
C SER A 612 -38.06 14.93 -7.19
N ILE A 613 -38.43 13.75 -6.81
CA ILE A 613 -39.82 13.27 -6.98
C ILE A 613 -40.48 13.39 -5.62
N SER A 614 -41.26 14.47 -5.46
CA SER A 614 -42.18 14.68 -4.35
C SER A 614 -43.24 13.58 -4.33
N VAL A 615 -43.17 12.67 -3.39
CA VAL A 615 -44.31 11.82 -3.03
C VAL A 615 -44.99 12.46 -1.83
N LEU A 616 -46.12 13.10 -2.10
CA LEU A 616 -47.12 13.46 -1.09
C LEU A 616 -47.65 12.17 -0.46
N LEU A 617 -47.36 11.93 0.83
CA LEU A 617 -48.13 10.98 1.62
C LEU A 617 -48.93 11.76 2.67
N LEU A 618 -50.23 11.66 2.47
CA LEU A 618 -51.32 12.14 3.32
C LEU A 618 -51.20 11.57 4.74
N GLY A 619 -51.44 12.46 5.71
CA GLY A 619 -51.51 12.16 7.11
C GLY A 619 -52.62 11.21 7.47
N GLY A 620 -52.32 10.40 8.49
CA GLY A 620 -53.28 9.60 9.21
C GLY A 620 -52.92 9.59 10.69
N ALA A 621 -53.50 10.51 11.45
CA ALA A 621 -53.45 10.53 12.91
C ALA A 621 -54.27 9.36 13.48
N VAL A 622 -53.70 8.57 14.37
CA VAL A 622 -54.45 7.73 15.30
C VAL A 622 -53.94 7.91 16.72
N LEU A 623 -54.88 8.31 17.52
CA LEU A 623 -54.81 8.68 18.92
C LEU A 623 -54.37 7.54 19.88
N SER A 624 -53.75 7.99 20.91
CA SER A 624 -53.43 7.32 22.17
C SER A 624 -54.55 6.48 22.79
N ARG A 625 -54.21 5.42 23.48
CA ARG A 625 -54.81 5.01 24.73
C ARG A 625 -53.83 4.34 25.69
N ARG A 626 -53.55 5.02 26.78
CA ARG A 626 -53.04 4.46 28.03
C ARG A 626 -54.03 3.41 28.59
N LYS A 627 -53.50 2.29 29.13
CA LYS A 627 -54.14 1.60 30.26
C LYS A 627 -53.09 1.04 31.21
N ARG A 628 -53.15 1.52 32.45
CA ARG A 628 -52.57 0.97 33.67
C ARG A 628 -53.37 -0.28 34.10
N SER A 629 -52.70 -1.25 34.69
CA SER A 629 -53.01 -1.92 35.95
C SER A 629 -52.01 -3.05 36.16
N ARG A 630 -51.20 -3.04 37.16
CA ARG A 630 -51.37 -3.49 38.57
C ARG A 630 -51.46 -5.01 38.71
N ASN A 631 -50.36 -5.52 39.28
CA ASN A 631 -50.24 -6.45 40.39
C ASN A 631 -50.69 -7.91 40.34
N LEU A 632 -49.79 -8.70 40.85
CA LEU A 632 -49.90 -9.87 41.77
C LEU A 632 -49.60 -11.24 41.12
N ARG A 633 -48.52 -11.80 41.36
CA ARG A 633 -47.92 -12.67 42.37
C ARG A 633 -46.56 -13.11 41.95
#